data_1d852a8a4a35167b54f90bf6b307319d
#
_entry.id   1d852a8a4a35167b54f90bf6b307319d
#
_cell.length_a   1.000
_cell.length_b   1.000
_cell.length_c   1.000
_cell.angle_alpha   90.00
_cell.angle_beta   90.00
_cell.angle_gamma   90.00
#
_symmetry.space_group_name_H-M   'P 1'
#
loop_
_entity.id
_entity.type
_entity.pdbx_description
1 polymer ?
#
loop_
_entity_poly.entity_id
_entity_poly.type
_entity_poly.pdbx_seq_one_letter_code
_entity_poly.pdbx_strand_id
1 'polypeptide(L)'
;PNPYLVSVNPAAAELLHIDHTEWTRPEFAEYFSGAKLLPGSDPIAMLYSGHQFGHYVPQLGDGRAIMLGEVRTNNGERWELQLKGAGLTRFSRDGDGRAVMRSTIREYLCGEAMHGLGIPTTRSLCIVAGEEVVWRETPEPGAMLLRMAPTHVRFGSFEVFYYRRQHEYLKTLADYVIQYHYPHLVGSENAY
;
A
#
# COMPACT_ATOMS: atom_id res chain seq x y z
N PRO A 1 1.74 -20.31 3.91
CA PRO A 1 1.96 -21.32 4.94
C PRO A 1 2.84 -20.73 6.05
N ASN A 2 2.45 -20.94 7.30
CA ASN A 2 3.16 -20.55 8.52
C ASN A 2 3.73 -19.11 8.50
N PRO A 3 2.89 -18.07 8.40
CA PRO A 3 3.37 -16.70 8.43
C PRO A 3 3.93 -16.34 9.81
N TYR A 4 5.01 -15.57 9.82
CA TYR A 4 5.62 -15.06 11.04
C TYR A 4 6.06 -13.62 10.91
N LEU A 5 5.98 -12.87 12.00
CA LEU A 5 6.43 -11.50 12.06
C LEU A 5 7.97 -11.44 12.04
N VAL A 6 8.53 -10.70 11.09
CA VAL A 6 9.97 -10.45 10.99
C VAL A 6 10.35 -9.18 11.74
N SER A 7 9.56 -8.13 11.55
CA SER A 7 9.79 -6.82 12.15
C SER A 7 8.50 -6.04 12.22
N VAL A 8 8.35 -5.24 13.27
CA VAL A 8 7.31 -4.21 13.39
C VAL A 8 7.96 -2.85 13.63
N ASN A 9 7.33 -1.80 13.17
CA ASN A 9 7.72 -0.42 13.40
C ASN A 9 6.84 0.17 14.52
N PRO A 10 7.35 0.31 15.75
CA PRO A 10 6.54 0.84 16.85
C PRO A 10 6.03 2.25 16.60
N ALA A 11 6.83 3.11 15.96
CA ALA A 11 6.43 4.49 15.66
C ALA A 11 5.30 4.55 14.60
N ALA A 12 5.26 3.60 13.64
CA ALA A 12 4.15 3.50 12.71
C ALA A 12 2.92 2.87 13.37
N ALA A 13 3.09 1.90 14.27
CA ALA A 13 2.00 1.30 15.04
C ALA A 13 1.32 2.33 15.97
N GLU A 14 2.09 3.24 16.56
CA GLU A 14 1.58 4.32 17.39
C GLU A 14 0.65 5.26 16.62
N LEU A 15 0.94 5.56 15.34
CA LEU A 15 0.05 6.35 14.48
C LEU A 15 -1.33 5.70 14.29
N LEU A 16 -1.41 4.39 14.37
CA LEU A 16 -2.66 3.62 14.27
C LEU A 16 -3.27 3.27 15.63
N HIS A 17 -2.65 3.70 16.73
CA HIS A 17 -3.00 3.32 18.10
C HIS A 17 -3.01 1.79 18.34
N ILE A 18 -2.09 1.07 17.68
CA ILE A 18 -1.91 -0.37 17.86
C ILE A 18 -0.98 -0.60 19.05
N ASP A 19 -1.51 -1.26 20.08
CA ASP A 19 -0.73 -1.64 21.26
C ASP A 19 0.29 -2.73 20.93
N HIS A 20 1.42 -2.76 21.66
CA HIS A 20 2.47 -3.76 21.44
C HIS A 20 2.01 -5.20 21.65
N THR A 21 0.97 -5.44 22.44
CA THR A 21 0.40 -6.76 22.64
C THR A 21 -0.24 -7.32 21.37
N GLU A 22 -0.71 -6.46 20.47
CA GLU A 22 -1.38 -6.88 19.24
C GLU A 22 -0.42 -7.60 18.27
N TRP A 23 0.82 -7.09 18.09
CA TRP A 23 1.75 -7.75 17.17
C TRP A 23 2.46 -8.97 17.75
N THR A 24 2.23 -9.28 19.03
CA THR A 24 2.66 -10.54 19.65
C THR A 24 1.68 -11.68 19.41
N ARG A 25 0.48 -11.38 18.93
CA ARG A 25 -0.56 -12.37 18.64
C ARG A 25 -0.28 -13.09 17.31
N PRO A 26 -0.45 -14.41 17.23
CA PRO A 26 -0.28 -15.16 15.98
C PRO A 26 -1.11 -14.62 14.82
N GLU A 27 -2.34 -14.17 15.10
CA GLU A 27 -3.26 -13.63 14.11
C GLU A 27 -2.73 -12.38 13.41
N PHE A 28 -1.86 -11.60 14.04
CA PHE A 28 -1.25 -10.42 13.44
C PHE A 28 -0.46 -10.80 12.18
N ALA A 29 0.38 -11.83 12.26
CA ALA A 29 1.11 -12.33 11.11
C ALA A 29 0.17 -12.96 10.06
N GLU A 30 -0.90 -13.63 10.46
CA GLU A 30 -1.90 -14.19 9.54
C GLU A 30 -2.61 -13.09 8.73
N TYR A 31 -3.04 -11.99 9.37
CA TYR A 31 -3.68 -10.86 8.70
C TYR A 31 -2.74 -10.17 7.73
N PHE A 32 -1.52 -9.86 8.18
CA PHE A 32 -0.57 -9.07 7.41
C PHE A 32 0.36 -9.88 6.50
N SER A 33 0.11 -11.18 6.40
CA SER A 33 0.59 -12.01 5.29
C SER A 33 -0.46 -12.15 4.17
N GLY A 34 -1.71 -11.79 4.44
CA GLY A 34 -2.84 -12.08 3.56
C GLY A 34 -3.35 -13.52 3.66
N ALA A 35 -2.87 -14.33 4.63
CA ALA A 35 -3.39 -15.67 4.87
C ALA A 35 -4.80 -15.65 5.45
N LYS A 36 -5.15 -14.57 6.15
CA LYS A 36 -6.47 -14.35 6.74
C LYS A 36 -6.94 -12.95 6.41
N LEU A 37 -8.21 -12.81 6.09
CA LEU A 37 -8.79 -11.51 5.78
C LEU A 37 -8.91 -10.68 7.07
N LEU A 38 -8.37 -9.46 7.04
CA LEU A 38 -8.50 -8.52 8.14
C LEU A 38 -9.98 -8.14 8.31
N PRO A 39 -10.56 -8.27 9.51
CA PRO A 39 -11.97 -7.93 9.73
C PRO A 39 -12.31 -6.51 9.29
N GLY A 40 -13.39 -6.35 8.52
CA GLY A 40 -13.81 -5.06 7.98
C GLY A 40 -13.03 -4.58 6.75
N SER A 41 -12.06 -5.35 6.26
CA SER A 41 -11.34 -5.00 5.03
C SER A 41 -12.14 -5.39 3.79
N ASP A 42 -11.95 -4.60 2.72
CA ASP A 42 -12.45 -4.88 1.37
C ASP A 42 -11.27 -4.74 0.38
N PRO A 43 -10.49 -5.83 0.18
CA PRO A 43 -9.24 -5.75 -0.54
C PRO A 43 -9.42 -5.42 -2.02
N ILE A 44 -8.73 -4.37 -2.48
CA ILE A 44 -8.73 -3.94 -3.87
C ILE A 44 -7.31 -3.72 -4.41
N ALA A 45 -7.11 -4.04 -5.70
CA ALA A 45 -5.91 -3.64 -6.43
C ALA A 45 -6.20 -2.34 -7.18
N MET A 46 -5.41 -1.29 -6.92
CA MET A 46 -5.61 0.03 -7.50
C MET A 46 -5.19 0.08 -8.97
N LEU A 47 -5.99 0.77 -9.77
CA LEU A 47 -5.68 1.08 -11.18
C LEU A 47 -4.94 2.41 -11.25
N TYR A 48 -3.81 2.43 -11.96
CA TYR A 48 -3.08 3.64 -12.32
C TYR A 48 -2.20 3.40 -13.54
N SER A 49 -1.83 4.47 -14.22
CA SER A 49 -0.78 4.48 -15.23
C SER A 49 0.54 4.97 -14.63
N GLY A 50 1.59 5.01 -15.39
CA GLY A 50 2.86 5.57 -14.92
C GLY A 50 3.98 5.43 -15.95
N HIS A 51 5.19 5.77 -15.52
CA HIS A 51 6.38 5.71 -16.38
C HIS A 51 7.35 4.65 -15.84
N GLN A 52 7.80 3.78 -16.71
CA GLN A 52 8.84 2.79 -16.42
C GLN A 52 9.88 2.81 -17.54
N PHE A 53 11.15 2.85 -17.16
CA PHE A 53 12.28 2.82 -18.10
C PHE A 53 12.18 3.89 -19.21
N GLY A 54 11.71 5.09 -18.87
CA GLY A 54 11.54 6.18 -19.82
C GLY A 54 10.30 6.11 -20.72
N HIS A 55 9.43 5.13 -20.54
CA HIS A 55 8.21 4.94 -21.34
C HIS A 55 6.95 5.07 -20.48
N TYR A 56 5.92 5.70 -21.06
CA TYR A 56 4.59 5.70 -20.47
C TYR A 56 3.95 4.33 -20.58
N VAL A 57 3.46 3.83 -19.44
CA VAL A 57 2.74 2.55 -19.34
C VAL A 57 1.28 2.84 -19.02
N PRO A 58 0.35 2.65 -19.98
CA PRO A 58 -1.06 3.02 -19.82
C PRO A 58 -1.80 2.29 -18.71
N GLN A 59 -1.30 1.14 -18.31
CA GLN A 59 -1.85 0.34 -17.22
C GLN A 59 -0.73 -0.36 -16.45
N LEU A 60 -0.30 0.26 -15.35
CA LEU A 60 0.55 -0.37 -14.35
C LEU A 60 -0.30 -1.11 -13.33
N GLY A 61 -1.04 -0.38 -12.53
CA GLY A 61 -1.83 -0.91 -11.43
C GLY A 61 -0.99 -1.53 -10.31
N ASP A 62 -1.65 -1.98 -9.28
CA ASP A 62 -1.03 -2.69 -8.15
C ASP A 62 -0.79 -4.17 -8.53
N GLY A 63 0.27 -4.44 -9.29
CA GLY A 63 0.61 -5.79 -9.78
C GLY A 63 1.13 -6.76 -8.70
N ARG A 64 1.45 -6.26 -7.51
CA ARG A 64 1.88 -7.05 -6.34
C ARG A 64 1.53 -6.38 -5.01
N ALA A 65 0.53 -5.53 -5.01
CA ALA A 65 0.04 -4.87 -3.82
C ALA A 65 -1.48 -4.89 -3.80
N ILE A 66 -2.05 -4.91 -2.61
CA ILE A 66 -3.50 -4.91 -2.37
C ILE A 66 -3.78 -3.92 -1.27
N MET A 67 -4.67 -2.97 -1.53
CA MET A 67 -5.26 -2.11 -0.52
C MET A 67 -6.19 -2.95 0.33
N LEU A 68 -5.97 -2.99 1.64
CA LEU A 68 -6.83 -3.73 2.58
C LEU A 68 -8.03 -2.88 3.02
N GLY A 69 -7.88 -1.57 3.05
CA GLY A 69 -8.88 -0.63 3.51
C GLY A 69 -8.25 0.55 4.24
N GLU A 70 -9.07 1.25 5.01
CA GLU A 70 -8.68 2.41 5.78
C GLU A 70 -8.91 2.18 7.28
N VAL A 71 -8.01 2.73 8.09
CA VAL A 71 -8.18 2.89 9.53
C VAL A 71 -8.45 4.33 9.83
N ARG A 72 -9.49 4.59 10.62
CA ARG A 72 -9.75 5.91 11.19
C ARG A 72 -9.35 5.89 12.65
N THR A 73 -8.39 6.73 13.02
CA THR A 73 -7.89 6.81 14.37
C THR A 73 -8.82 7.63 15.27
N ASN A 74 -8.65 7.52 16.59
CA ASN A 74 -9.49 8.22 17.56
C ASN A 74 -9.38 9.76 17.46
N ASN A 75 -8.26 10.28 16.96
CA ASN A 75 -8.05 11.69 16.67
C ASN A 75 -8.55 12.13 15.28
N GLY A 76 -9.21 11.22 14.54
CA GLY A 76 -9.85 11.51 13.26
C GLY A 76 -8.93 11.39 12.04
N GLU A 77 -7.67 11.04 12.22
CA GLU A 77 -6.76 10.78 11.09
C GLU A 77 -7.18 9.53 10.32
N ARG A 78 -6.89 9.52 9.02
CA ARG A 78 -7.17 8.41 8.13
C ARG A 78 -5.87 7.84 7.59
N TRP A 79 -5.74 6.53 7.66
CA TRP A 79 -4.59 5.79 7.17
C TRP A 79 -5.05 4.62 6.30
N GLU A 80 -4.63 4.63 5.05
CA GLU A 80 -4.81 3.51 4.14
C GLU A 80 -3.76 2.44 4.43
N LEU A 81 -4.19 1.17 4.49
CA LEU A 81 -3.32 0.01 4.69
C LEU A 81 -3.16 -0.75 3.38
N GLN A 82 -1.93 -0.89 2.93
CA GLN A 82 -1.63 -1.60 1.69
C GLN A 82 -0.62 -2.72 1.93
N LEU A 83 -1.05 -3.95 1.64
CA LEU A 83 -0.20 -5.14 1.70
C LEU A 83 0.53 -5.32 0.37
N LYS A 84 1.87 -5.45 0.42
CA LYS A 84 2.70 -5.61 -0.76
C LYS A 84 3.47 -6.91 -0.73
N GLY A 85 3.39 -7.67 -1.83
CA GLY A 85 4.11 -8.92 -2.01
C GLY A 85 3.30 -10.18 -1.69
N ALA A 86 1.99 -10.05 -1.43
CA ALA A 86 1.15 -11.16 -0.98
C ALA A 86 0.63 -12.07 -2.11
N GLY A 87 0.90 -11.74 -3.36
CA GLY A 87 0.52 -12.58 -4.50
C GLY A 87 -0.07 -11.83 -5.68
N LEU A 88 -0.68 -12.59 -6.57
CA LEU A 88 -1.22 -12.11 -7.82
C LEU A 88 -2.42 -11.17 -7.63
N THR A 89 -2.45 -10.14 -8.45
CA THR A 89 -3.60 -9.28 -8.69
C THR A 89 -3.96 -9.28 -10.16
N ARG A 90 -5.06 -8.65 -10.54
CA ARG A 90 -5.43 -8.47 -11.95
C ARG A 90 -4.41 -7.64 -12.76
N PHE A 91 -3.46 -6.98 -12.09
CA PHE A 91 -2.43 -6.13 -12.72
C PHE A 91 -1.04 -6.73 -12.68
N SER A 92 -0.88 -7.98 -12.27
CA SER A 92 0.45 -8.62 -12.12
C SER A 92 1.17 -8.86 -13.44
N ARG A 93 0.45 -8.80 -14.57
CA ARG A 93 1.00 -9.12 -15.90
C ARG A 93 1.64 -10.51 -15.87
N ASP A 94 2.91 -10.63 -16.28
CA ASP A 94 3.68 -11.88 -16.26
C ASP A 94 4.42 -12.12 -14.91
N GLY A 95 4.19 -11.26 -13.92
CA GLY A 95 4.80 -11.38 -12.60
C GLY A 95 4.04 -12.31 -11.68
N ASP A 96 4.70 -12.81 -10.65
CA ASP A 96 4.12 -13.69 -9.62
C ASP A 96 3.39 -12.93 -8.49
N GLY A 97 3.43 -11.60 -8.51
CA GLY A 97 2.83 -10.77 -7.46
C GLY A 97 3.55 -10.85 -6.10
N ARG A 98 4.70 -11.52 -6.03
CA ARG A 98 5.45 -11.74 -4.79
C ARG A 98 6.56 -10.72 -4.59
N ALA A 99 6.97 -10.54 -3.35
CA ALA A 99 8.17 -9.82 -2.97
C ALA A 99 9.13 -10.74 -2.22
N VAL A 100 10.43 -10.48 -2.32
CA VAL A 100 11.47 -11.21 -1.62
C VAL A 100 11.96 -10.41 -0.42
N MET A 101 12.47 -11.08 0.60
CA MET A 101 12.89 -10.49 1.86
C MET A 101 13.83 -9.30 1.67
N ARG A 102 14.89 -9.44 0.87
CA ARG A 102 15.87 -8.37 0.65
C ARG A 102 15.26 -7.08 0.09
N SER A 103 14.29 -7.22 -0.84
CA SER A 103 13.63 -6.06 -1.42
C SER A 103 12.63 -5.41 -0.47
N THR A 104 11.98 -6.22 0.36
CA THR A 104 11.05 -5.80 1.39
C THR A 104 11.77 -5.02 2.49
N ILE A 105 12.90 -5.53 2.98
CA ILE A 105 13.75 -4.82 3.96
C ILE A 105 14.24 -3.49 3.38
N ARG A 106 14.72 -3.48 2.13
CA ARG A 106 15.19 -2.24 1.48
C ARG A 106 14.07 -1.19 1.41
N GLU A 107 12.87 -1.59 1.02
CA GLU A 107 11.73 -0.67 0.94
C GLU A 107 11.35 -0.13 2.32
N TYR A 108 11.31 -0.99 3.33
CA TYR A 108 11.06 -0.61 4.72
C TYR A 108 12.08 0.44 5.20
N LEU A 109 13.37 0.14 5.09
CA LEU A 109 14.44 1.03 5.56
C LEU A 109 14.47 2.35 4.78
N CYS A 110 14.30 2.30 3.46
CA CYS A 110 14.29 3.52 2.64
C CYS A 110 13.08 4.41 2.98
N GLY A 111 11.89 3.84 3.18
CA GLY A 111 10.70 4.58 3.58
C GLY A 111 10.91 5.30 4.92
N GLU A 112 11.39 4.59 5.93
CA GLU A 112 11.63 5.17 7.25
C GLU A 112 12.80 6.18 7.25
N ALA A 113 13.83 5.97 6.44
CA ALA A 113 14.90 6.95 6.25
C ALA A 113 14.38 8.25 5.62
N MET A 114 13.53 8.17 4.61
CA MET A 114 12.88 9.34 4.01
C MET A 114 12.01 10.07 5.01
N HIS A 115 11.23 9.34 5.81
CA HIS A 115 10.45 9.92 6.91
C HIS A 115 11.35 10.66 7.92
N GLY A 116 12.45 10.03 8.34
CA GLY A 116 13.43 10.63 9.25
C GLY A 116 14.09 11.91 8.70
N LEU A 117 14.18 12.05 7.37
CA LEU A 117 14.63 13.26 6.69
C LEU A 117 13.54 14.34 6.53
N GLY A 118 12.33 14.11 7.04
CA GLY A 118 11.19 15.01 6.91
C GLY A 118 10.55 15.02 5.52
N ILE A 119 10.82 14.02 4.70
CA ILE A 119 10.23 13.88 3.37
C ILE A 119 8.94 13.06 3.48
N PRO A 120 7.79 13.59 3.03
CA PRO A 120 6.53 12.83 3.02
C PRO A 120 6.67 11.54 2.22
N THR A 121 6.33 10.43 2.84
CA THR A 121 6.47 9.08 2.25
C THR A 121 5.48 8.11 2.86
N THR A 122 5.23 6.99 2.19
CA THR A 122 4.57 5.84 2.81
C THR A 122 5.40 5.32 3.99
N ARG A 123 4.74 5.08 5.11
CA ARG A 123 5.34 4.43 6.27
C ARG A 123 5.23 2.91 6.13
N SER A 124 6.11 2.21 6.80
CA SER A 124 6.08 0.74 6.87
C SER A 124 5.67 0.32 8.27
N LEU A 125 4.58 -0.44 8.39
CA LEU A 125 4.12 -0.94 9.69
C LEU A 125 4.88 -2.20 10.10
N CYS A 126 4.92 -3.20 9.22
CA CYS A 126 5.59 -4.46 9.54
C CYS A 126 6.06 -5.21 8.30
N ILE A 127 7.00 -6.13 8.53
CA ILE A 127 7.41 -7.16 7.58
C ILE A 127 6.93 -8.50 8.14
N VAL A 128 6.20 -9.24 7.31
CA VAL A 128 5.80 -10.62 7.58
C VAL A 128 6.44 -11.51 6.54
N ALA A 129 6.94 -12.67 6.95
CA ALA A 129 7.46 -13.68 6.06
C ALA A 129 6.70 -15.01 6.24
N GLY A 130 6.97 -15.95 5.37
CA GLY A 130 6.47 -17.31 5.46
C GLY A 130 7.49 -18.28 4.88
N GLU A 131 7.14 -19.56 4.86
CA GLU A 131 8.00 -20.61 4.33
C GLU A 131 8.02 -20.67 2.79
N GLU A 132 7.28 -19.77 2.14
CA GLU A 132 7.20 -19.75 0.69
C GLU A 132 8.52 -19.29 0.06
N VAL A 133 9.03 -20.10 -0.87
CA VAL A 133 10.18 -19.77 -1.68
C VAL A 133 9.72 -19.04 -2.94
N VAL A 134 10.31 -17.89 -3.19
CA VAL A 134 10.06 -17.08 -4.38
C VAL A 134 11.25 -17.17 -5.31
N TRP A 135 11.00 -17.60 -6.54
CA TRP A 135 12.04 -17.73 -7.55
C TRP A 135 12.38 -16.38 -8.17
N ARG A 136 13.68 -16.04 -8.15
CA ARG A 136 14.30 -14.91 -8.83
C ARG A 136 15.50 -15.44 -9.63
N GLU A 137 16.63 -14.78 -9.58
CA GLU A 137 17.89 -15.34 -10.10
C GLU A 137 18.28 -16.62 -9.34
N THR A 138 17.96 -16.64 -8.06
CA THR A 138 18.07 -17.77 -7.15
C THR A 138 16.79 -17.88 -6.33
N PRO A 139 16.52 -19.05 -5.69
CA PRO A 139 15.40 -19.15 -4.75
C PRO A 139 15.66 -18.26 -3.54
N GLU A 140 14.68 -17.43 -3.20
CA GLU A 140 14.76 -16.47 -2.09
C GLU A 140 13.52 -16.58 -1.18
N PRO A 141 13.64 -16.25 0.11
CA PRO A 141 12.49 -16.22 1.01
C PRO A 141 11.52 -15.10 0.62
N GLY A 142 10.23 -15.47 0.51
CA GLY A 142 9.14 -14.55 0.32
C GLY A 142 8.87 -13.69 1.55
N ALA A 143 8.47 -12.44 1.34
CA ALA A 143 8.05 -11.56 2.41
C ALA A 143 7.01 -10.56 1.94
N MET A 144 6.15 -10.15 2.86
CA MET A 144 5.14 -9.14 2.66
C MET A 144 5.47 -7.90 3.49
N LEU A 145 5.19 -6.73 2.92
CA LEU A 145 5.32 -5.43 3.58
C LEU A 145 3.93 -4.84 3.77
N LEU A 146 3.54 -4.54 4.99
CA LEU A 146 2.40 -3.69 5.24
C LEU A 146 2.83 -2.24 5.23
N ARG A 147 2.35 -1.51 4.23
CA ARG A 147 2.54 -0.06 4.08
C ARG A 147 1.33 0.69 4.55
N MET A 148 1.54 1.93 4.98
CA MET A 148 0.47 2.84 5.37
C MET A 148 0.77 4.26 4.88
N ALA A 149 -0.27 4.96 4.49
CA ALA A 149 -0.22 6.35 4.07
C ALA A 149 -1.59 7.00 4.26
N PRO A 150 -1.69 8.33 4.36
CA PRO A 150 -2.98 9.01 4.30
C PRO A 150 -3.73 8.73 2.99
N THR A 151 -3.00 8.51 1.89
CA THR A 151 -3.56 8.05 0.61
C THR A 151 -2.50 7.37 -0.25
N HIS A 152 -2.93 6.42 -1.07
CA HIS A 152 -2.14 5.80 -2.14
C HIS A 152 -2.58 6.27 -3.54
N VAL A 153 -3.42 7.29 -3.63
CA VAL A 153 -3.74 7.96 -4.89
C VAL A 153 -2.48 8.63 -5.44
N ARG A 154 -2.21 8.46 -6.71
CA ARG A 154 -1.01 8.92 -7.43
C ARG A 154 -1.40 9.79 -8.60
N PHE A 155 -0.46 10.53 -9.18
CA PHE A 155 -0.67 11.19 -10.47
C PHE A 155 -1.15 10.20 -11.53
N GLY A 156 -0.58 9.00 -11.59
CA GLY A 156 -1.00 7.95 -12.50
C GLY A 156 -2.45 7.47 -12.32
N SER A 157 -3.05 7.67 -11.15
CA SER A 157 -4.48 7.40 -10.92
C SER A 157 -5.37 8.38 -11.68
N PHE A 158 -4.92 9.63 -11.87
CA PHE A 158 -5.59 10.62 -12.71
C PHE A 158 -5.27 10.43 -14.19
N GLU A 159 -3.99 10.20 -14.52
CA GLU A 159 -3.52 10.03 -15.89
C GLU A 159 -4.23 8.88 -16.60
N VAL A 160 -4.47 7.75 -15.94
CA VAL A 160 -5.14 6.59 -16.54
C VAL A 160 -6.53 6.94 -17.05
N PHE A 161 -7.29 7.75 -16.31
CA PHE A 161 -8.62 8.20 -16.73
C PHE A 161 -8.53 9.32 -17.76
N TYR A 162 -7.59 10.24 -17.62
CA TYR A 162 -7.38 11.32 -18.58
C TYR A 162 -7.05 10.78 -19.98
N TYR A 163 -6.06 9.93 -20.10
CA TYR A 163 -5.64 9.38 -21.40
C TYR A 163 -6.65 8.40 -22.00
N ARG A 164 -7.50 7.77 -21.17
CA ARG A 164 -8.64 6.95 -21.61
C ARG A 164 -9.87 7.79 -21.96
N ARG A 165 -9.83 9.13 -21.83
CA ARG A 165 -10.96 10.06 -22.02
C ARG A 165 -12.16 9.71 -21.12
N GLN A 166 -11.92 9.16 -19.95
CA GLN A 166 -12.93 8.81 -18.95
C GLN A 166 -13.10 9.96 -17.94
N HIS A 167 -13.56 11.12 -18.43
CA HIS A 167 -13.59 12.38 -17.67
C HIS A 167 -14.51 12.32 -16.44
N GLU A 168 -15.56 11.52 -16.48
CA GLU A 168 -16.43 11.32 -15.33
C GLU A 168 -15.71 10.65 -14.16
N TYR A 169 -14.93 9.59 -14.44
CA TYR A 169 -14.11 8.95 -13.41
C TYR A 169 -12.98 9.85 -12.92
N LEU A 170 -12.39 10.62 -13.82
CA LEU A 170 -11.38 11.61 -13.47
C LEU A 170 -11.97 12.64 -12.49
N LYS A 171 -13.16 13.17 -12.78
CA LYS A 171 -13.87 14.11 -11.90
C LYS A 171 -14.20 13.46 -10.54
N THR A 172 -14.75 12.24 -10.55
CA THR A 172 -15.08 11.50 -9.31
C THR A 172 -13.85 11.32 -8.43
N LEU A 173 -12.70 10.99 -9.02
CA LEU A 173 -11.45 10.86 -8.27
C LEU A 173 -10.97 12.21 -7.72
N ALA A 174 -11.08 13.30 -8.51
CA ALA A 174 -10.74 14.63 -8.06
C ALA A 174 -11.64 15.09 -6.90
N ASP A 175 -12.96 14.90 -7.02
CA ASP A 175 -13.91 15.19 -5.96
C ASP A 175 -13.58 14.42 -4.67
N TYR A 176 -13.25 13.14 -4.78
CA TYR A 176 -12.83 12.31 -3.65
C TYR A 176 -11.57 12.90 -2.98
N VAL A 177 -10.53 13.21 -3.75
CA VAL A 177 -9.27 13.75 -3.21
C VAL A 177 -9.50 15.11 -2.54
N ILE A 178 -10.29 15.99 -3.16
CA ILE A 178 -10.64 17.30 -2.58
C ILE A 178 -11.40 17.10 -1.26
N GLN A 179 -12.43 16.26 -1.28
CA GLN A 179 -13.28 16.05 -0.10
C GLN A 179 -12.51 15.47 1.09
N TYR A 180 -11.63 14.53 0.87
CA TYR A 180 -11.00 13.77 1.95
C TYR A 180 -9.60 14.24 2.31
N HIS A 181 -8.86 14.86 1.40
CA HIS A 181 -7.49 15.30 1.63
C HIS A 181 -7.32 16.82 1.62
N TYR A 182 -8.26 17.55 0.99
CA TYR A 182 -8.25 19.00 0.93
C TYR A 182 -9.63 19.60 1.26
N PRO A 183 -10.25 19.24 2.41
CA PRO A 183 -11.64 19.63 2.72
C PRO A 183 -11.84 21.14 2.76
N HIS A 184 -10.78 21.93 3.00
CA HIS A 184 -10.83 23.38 2.97
C HIS A 184 -11.07 23.97 1.56
N LEU A 185 -10.90 23.17 0.50
CA LEU A 185 -11.15 23.56 -0.88
C LEU A 185 -12.57 23.23 -1.35
N VAL A 186 -13.34 22.48 -0.58
CA VAL A 186 -14.71 22.10 -0.95
C VAL A 186 -15.57 23.35 -1.13
N GLY A 187 -16.13 23.52 -2.33
CA GLY A 187 -16.96 24.67 -2.69
C GLY A 187 -16.19 25.95 -3.03
N SER A 188 -14.86 25.92 -3.05
CA SER A 188 -14.06 27.05 -3.53
C SER A 188 -14.10 27.14 -5.07
N GLU A 189 -13.97 28.35 -5.60
CA GLU A 189 -14.03 28.64 -7.03
C GLU A 189 -12.88 27.97 -7.83
N ASN A 190 -11.76 27.67 -7.17
CA ASN A 190 -10.55 27.07 -7.75
C ASN A 190 -10.20 25.73 -7.11
N ALA A 191 -11.19 24.88 -6.82
CA ALA A 191 -10.96 23.59 -6.19
C ALA A 191 -10.29 22.55 -7.13
N TYR A 192 -10.33 22.75 -8.46
CA TYR A 192 -9.78 21.88 -9.50
C TYR A 192 -8.51 22.45 -10.11
#